data_f634642bcb38b3c92161f7df18e993f0
#
_entry.id   f634642bcb38b3c92161f7df18e993f0
#
_cell.length_a   1.000
_cell.length_b   1.000
_cell.length_c   1.000
_cell.angle_alpha   90.00
_cell.angle_beta   90.00
_cell.angle_gamma   90.00
#
_symmetry.space_group_name_H-M   'P 1'
#
loop_
_entity.id
_entity.type
_entity.pdbx_description
1 polymer ?
#
loop_
_entity_poly.entity_id
_entity_poly.type
_entity_poly.pdbx_seq_one_letter_code
_entity_poly.pdbx_strand_id
1 'polypeptide(L)'
;MRRSRFYLLSLLACTISCARLHSPAEMPDYQASTDRMTGTVFFSRANVLPLAVRDSMATSELLKGNFPRHMKHWVTIHTSITDQQGKHIKASYQVTSDYLSLGTDADWCRVPLTPMAAQRIADAWHCFLPTRKMVDEIYAAAKVKLEPVPMYAFRDSPVTMFQHHLIIEGQRKGQKGLIAGIKKDLVLSPIVINHVRPNREAIYGWHRLNGKAIQPLYAGHVNWYVDYSHGVRLVNGTIRVNGKKMDYREVLQDTLLRKLLTEETGTLMLRYDTSAPIPRY
;
A
#
# COMPACT_ATOMS: atom_id res chain seq x y z
N MET A 1 -25.52 64.22 26.84
CA MET A 1 -25.95 62.92 26.44
C MET A 1 -24.86 62.31 25.55
N ARG A 2 -24.00 61.43 26.10
CA ARG A 2 -22.97 60.69 25.34
C ARG A 2 -23.45 59.27 25.15
N ARG A 3 -23.66 58.84 23.90
CA ARG A 3 -23.99 57.46 23.53
C ARG A 3 -22.70 56.66 23.40
N SER A 4 -22.49 55.69 24.31
CA SER A 4 -21.42 54.70 24.22
C SER A 4 -21.82 53.63 23.21
N ARG A 5 -21.00 53.41 22.16
CA ARG A 5 -21.18 52.31 21.21
C ARG A 5 -20.28 51.15 21.68
N PHE A 6 -20.89 50.04 22.10
CA PHE A 6 -20.23 48.78 22.31
C PHE A 6 -20.00 48.11 20.98
N TYR A 7 -18.74 47.89 20.61
CA TYR A 7 -18.37 47.01 19.53
C TYR A 7 -18.24 45.59 20.07
N LEU A 8 -19.13 44.71 19.65
CA LEU A 8 -19.05 43.28 19.90
C LEU A 8 -18.02 42.68 18.91
N LEU A 9 -16.81 42.38 19.39
CA LEU A 9 -15.86 41.60 18.62
C LEU A 9 -16.29 40.10 18.64
N SER A 10 -16.85 39.62 17.55
CA SER A 10 -17.08 38.21 17.37
C SER A 10 -15.75 37.50 17.06
N LEU A 11 -15.19 36.80 18.06
CA LEU A 11 -14.12 35.83 17.82
C LEU A 11 -14.70 34.65 17.05
N LEU A 12 -14.43 34.61 15.76
CA LEU A 12 -14.66 33.43 14.94
C LEU A 12 -13.57 32.38 15.26
N ALA A 13 -13.86 31.47 16.19
CA ALA A 13 -12.98 30.35 16.49
C ALA A 13 -12.93 29.42 15.26
N CYS A 14 -11.82 29.50 14.55
CA CYS A 14 -11.51 28.56 13.47
C CYS A 14 -11.17 27.21 14.10
N THR A 15 -12.17 26.38 14.36
CA THR A 15 -11.98 24.97 14.72
C THR A 15 -11.56 24.21 13.48
N ILE A 16 -10.26 24.28 13.14
CA ILE A 16 -9.67 23.39 12.12
C ILE A 16 -9.74 21.99 12.69
N SER A 17 -10.60 21.21 12.09
CA SER A 17 -10.92 19.84 12.44
C SER A 17 -9.66 18.95 12.41
N CYS A 18 -9.01 18.77 13.54
CA CYS A 18 -8.01 17.72 13.78
C CYS A 18 -8.60 16.30 13.72
N ALA A 19 -9.89 16.14 13.48
CA ALA A 19 -10.59 14.86 13.52
C ALA A 19 -10.26 13.92 12.34
N ARG A 20 -9.70 14.42 11.23
CA ARG A 20 -9.36 13.60 10.05
C ARG A 20 -8.04 12.85 10.14
N LEU A 21 -7.13 13.23 11.03
CA LEU A 21 -5.79 12.65 11.12
C LEU A 21 -5.74 11.24 11.72
N HIS A 22 -6.81 10.77 12.35
CA HIS A 22 -6.84 9.47 13.03
C HIS A 22 -7.99 8.57 12.54
N SER A 23 -8.49 8.82 11.33
CA SER A 23 -9.55 7.97 10.76
C SER A 23 -9.01 6.56 10.50
N PRO A 24 -9.76 5.52 10.87
CA PRO A 24 -9.39 4.15 10.50
C PRO A 24 -9.44 3.98 8.98
N ALA A 25 -8.77 2.96 8.46
CA ALA A 25 -8.86 2.62 7.05
C ALA A 25 -10.33 2.34 6.65
N GLU A 26 -10.79 3.01 5.62
CA GLU A 26 -12.18 2.95 5.15
C GLU A 26 -12.24 2.32 3.75
N MET A 27 -12.25 0.99 3.71
CA MET A 27 -12.45 0.27 2.45
C MET A 27 -13.95 0.24 2.12
N PRO A 28 -14.37 0.73 0.94
CA PRO A 28 -15.79 0.82 0.60
C PRO A 28 -16.43 -0.56 0.49
N ASP A 29 -17.75 -0.60 0.76
CA ASP A 29 -18.57 -1.73 0.35
C ASP A 29 -18.91 -1.58 -1.14
N TYR A 30 -18.92 -2.70 -1.85
CA TYR A 30 -19.34 -2.70 -3.24
C TYR A 30 -20.81 -2.30 -3.32
N GLN A 31 -21.07 -1.17 -3.95
CA GLN A 31 -22.43 -0.74 -4.23
C GLN A 31 -22.96 -1.63 -5.35
N ALA A 32 -23.96 -2.43 -5.02
CA ALA A 32 -24.51 -3.47 -5.86
C ALA A 32 -24.88 -2.96 -7.26
N SER A 33 -24.10 -3.36 -8.26
CA SER A 33 -24.52 -3.41 -9.64
C SER A 33 -24.50 -4.89 -10.08
N THR A 34 -25.40 -5.26 -10.97
CA THR A 34 -25.53 -6.63 -11.48
C THR A 34 -24.27 -7.10 -12.25
N ASP A 35 -23.38 -6.17 -12.66
CA ASP A 35 -22.23 -6.43 -13.53
C ASP A 35 -20.88 -6.16 -12.83
N ARG A 36 -20.69 -6.80 -11.67
CA ARG A 36 -19.40 -6.74 -11.00
C ARG A 36 -18.31 -7.39 -11.84
N MET A 37 -17.30 -6.61 -12.24
CA MET A 37 -16.16 -7.11 -13.02
C MET A 37 -15.40 -8.18 -12.22
N THR A 38 -15.25 -9.37 -12.79
CA THR A 38 -14.44 -10.43 -12.17
C THR A 38 -12.96 -10.24 -12.46
N GLY A 39 -12.10 -10.96 -11.75
CA GLY A 39 -10.65 -10.92 -11.97
C GLY A 39 -10.27 -11.38 -13.38
N THR A 40 -10.87 -12.47 -13.85
CA THR A 40 -10.66 -12.99 -15.21
C THR A 40 -11.09 -11.99 -16.28
N VAL A 41 -12.27 -11.35 -16.10
CA VAL A 41 -12.76 -10.32 -17.03
C VAL A 41 -11.85 -9.10 -17.03
N PHE A 42 -11.35 -8.68 -15.85
CA PHE A 42 -10.40 -7.58 -15.78
C PHE A 42 -9.15 -7.85 -16.63
N PHE A 43 -8.48 -8.98 -16.45
CA PHE A 43 -7.26 -9.28 -17.19
C PHE A 43 -7.51 -9.52 -18.68
N SER A 44 -8.64 -10.09 -19.05
CA SER A 44 -9.05 -10.20 -20.48
C SER A 44 -9.15 -8.82 -21.13
N ARG A 45 -9.81 -7.85 -20.47
CA ARG A 45 -9.90 -6.48 -20.98
C ARG A 45 -8.54 -5.77 -20.96
N ALA A 46 -7.78 -5.92 -19.88
CA ALA A 46 -6.48 -5.27 -19.70
C ALA A 46 -5.47 -5.69 -20.78
N ASN A 47 -5.60 -6.89 -21.35
CA ASN A 47 -4.65 -7.43 -22.32
C ASN A 47 -4.52 -6.61 -23.60
N VAL A 48 -5.55 -5.87 -23.97
CA VAL A 48 -5.59 -5.04 -25.20
C VAL A 48 -5.52 -3.54 -24.90
N LEU A 49 -5.30 -3.16 -23.64
CA LEU A 49 -5.32 -1.76 -23.21
C LEU A 49 -3.91 -1.25 -22.88
N PRO A 50 -3.61 0.03 -23.19
CA PRO A 50 -2.39 0.69 -22.70
C PRO A 50 -2.33 0.70 -21.16
N LEU A 51 -1.12 0.71 -20.59
CA LEU A 51 -0.89 0.69 -19.15
C LEU A 51 -1.71 1.75 -18.39
N ALA A 52 -1.72 2.99 -18.84
CA ALA A 52 -2.47 4.08 -18.19
C ALA A 52 -3.98 3.79 -18.09
N VAL A 53 -4.54 3.13 -19.11
CA VAL A 53 -5.96 2.75 -19.14
C VAL A 53 -6.22 1.55 -18.22
N ARG A 54 -5.31 0.57 -18.21
CA ARG A 54 -5.37 -0.57 -17.27
C ARG A 54 -5.35 -0.12 -15.81
N ASP A 55 -4.40 0.76 -15.46
CA ASP A 55 -4.27 1.34 -14.12
C ASP A 55 -5.52 2.14 -13.71
N SER A 56 -6.02 2.96 -14.62
CA SER A 56 -7.25 3.73 -14.39
C SER A 56 -8.47 2.82 -14.18
N MET A 57 -8.61 1.78 -14.99
CA MET A 57 -9.69 0.80 -14.88
C MET A 57 -9.62 0.06 -13.53
N ALA A 58 -8.43 -0.44 -13.16
CA ALA A 58 -8.23 -1.12 -11.88
C ALA A 58 -8.51 -0.19 -10.69
N THR A 59 -7.99 1.03 -10.73
CA THR A 59 -8.21 2.05 -9.68
C THR A 59 -9.71 2.35 -9.53
N SER A 60 -10.42 2.58 -10.63
CA SER A 60 -11.86 2.86 -10.61
C SER A 60 -12.65 1.72 -9.99
N GLU A 61 -12.37 0.48 -10.38
CA GLU A 61 -13.07 -0.69 -9.84
C GLU A 61 -12.78 -0.89 -8.34
N LEU A 62 -11.53 -0.77 -7.92
CA LEU A 62 -11.15 -0.87 -6.52
C LEU A 62 -11.82 0.21 -5.67
N LEU A 63 -11.84 1.47 -6.13
CA LEU A 63 -12.49 2.58 -5.42
C LEU A 63 -14.02 2.41 -5.30
N LYS A 64 -14.65 1.68 -6.22
CA LYS A 64 -16.06 1.27 -6.10
C LYS A 64 -16.29 0.12 -5.12
N GLY A 65 -15.24 -0.45 -4.52
CA GLY A 65 -15.32 -1.61 -3.64
C GLY A 65 -15.28 -2.95 -4.38
N ASN A 66 -14.88 -2.98 -5.66
CA ASN A 66 -14.77 -4.22 -6.42
C ASN A 66 -13.48 -4.99 -6.08
N PHE A 67 -13.47 -5.60 -4.91
CA PHE A 67 -12.41 -6.48 -4.42
C PHE A 67 -13.01 -7.63 -3.59
N PRO A 68 -12.32 -8.77 -3.47
CA PRO A 68 -12.80 -9.90 -2.69
C PRO A 68 -12.80 -9.58 -1.19
N ARG A 69 -13.73 -10.18 -0.44
CA ARG A 69 -13.94 -9.90 1.00
C ARG A 69 -12.69 -10.09 1.87
N HIS A 70 -11.77 -11.00 1.48
CA HIS A 70 -10.54 -11.20 2.24
C HIS A 70 -9.65 -9.95 2.29
N MET A 71 -9.80 -8.99 1.36
CA MET A 71 -9.10 -7.71 1.40
C MET A 71 -9.49 -6.85 2.61
N LYS A 72 -10.71 -7.01 3.16
CA LYS A 72 -11.14 -6.35 4.40
C LYS A 72 -10.59 -7.01 5.67
N HIS A 73 -9.87 -8.11 5.54
CA HIS A 73 -9.25 -8.77 6.68
C HIS A 73 -7.91 -8.12 7.01
N TRP A 74 -7.91 -7.33 8.06
CA TRP A 74 -6.71 -6.67 8.59
C TRP A 74 -5.95 -7.59 9.54
N VAL A 75 -4.63 -7.66 9.36
CA VAL A 75 -3.72 -8.40 10.25
C VAL A 75 -2.87 -7.42 11.02
N THR A 76 -2.83 -7.57 12.34
CA THR A 76 -2.01 -6.72 13.22
C THR A 76 -0.58 -7.22 13.25
N ILE A 77 0.36 -6.30 12.98
CA ILE A 77 1.79 -6.50 13.10
C ILE A 77 2.27 -5.72 14.33
N HIS A 78 3.15 -6.32 15.11
CA HIS A 78 3.76 -5.71 16.28
C HIS A 78 5.22 -5.37 15.99
N THR A 79 5.64 -4.21 16.45
CA THR A 79 7.02 -3.73 16.35
C THR A 79 7.42 -3.00 17.63
N SER A 80 8.70 -2.87 17.88
CA SER A 80 9.20 -2.11 19.04
C SER A 80 10.60 -1.59 18.79
N ILE A 81 10.94 -0.55 19.53
CA ILE A 81 12.30 0.01 19.60
C ILE A 81 12.67 0.23 21.06
N THR A 82 13.96 0.36 21.32
CA THR A 82 14.48 0.86 22.61
C THR A 82 15.16 2.20 22.34
N ASP A 83 14.81 3.24 23.09
CA ASP A 83 15.46 4.54 22.99
C ASP A 83 16.85 4.56 23.66
N GLN A 84 17.54 5.69 23.57
CA GLN A 84 18.88 5.85 24.13
C GLN A 84 18.91 5.78 25.68
N GLN A 85 17.77 5.98 26.34
CA GLN A 85 17.60 5.87 27.79
C GLN A 85 17.18 4.47 28.24
N GLY A 86 17.11 3.49 27.32
CA GLY A 86 16.68 2.12 27.63
C GLY A 86 15.18 1.92 27.71
N LYS A 87 14.36 2.95 27.39
CA LYS A 87 12.90 2.84 27.42
C LYS A 87 12.38 2.10 26.21
N HIS A 88 11.58 1.06 26.45
CA HIS A 88 10.91 0.31 25.39
C HIS A 88 9.67 1.05 24.88
N ILE A 89 9.61 1.28 23.57
CA ILE A 89 8.46 1.85 22.86
C ILE A 89 7.89 0.76 21.97
N LYS A 90 6.64 0.37 22.26
CA LYS A 90 5.91 -0.65 21.50
C LYS A 90 4.95 0.01 20.52
N ALA A 91 4.82 -0.56 19.34
CA ALA A 91 3.79 -0.15 18.41
C ALA A 91 3.12 -1.34 17.72
N SER A 92 1.98 -1.09 17.14
CA SER A 92 1.31 -2.01 16.24
C SER A 92 0.65 -1.26 15.09
N TYR A 93 0.61 -1.89 13.94
CA TYR A 93 -0.05 -1.42 12.75
C TYR A 93 -0.81 -2.57 12.07
N GLN A 94 -1.76 -2.24 11.23
CA GLN A 94 -2.57 -3.23 10.53
C GLN A 94 -2.27 -3.22 9.04
N VAL A 95 -2.20 -4.40 8.45
CA VAL A 95 -1.97 -4.60 7.01
C VAL A 95 -3.05 -5.47 6.40
N THR A 96 -3.31 -5.30 5.10
CA THR A 96 -4.17 -6.23 4.36
C THR A 96 -3.57 -7.63 4.37
N SER A 97 -4.41 -8.66 4.50
CA SER A 97 -3.96 -10.06 4.56
C SER A 97 -3.29 -10.55 3.29
N ASP A 98 -3.55 -9.88 2.16
CA ASP A 98 -2.98 -10.17 0.85
C ASP A 98 -2.67 -8.87 0.09
N TYR A 99 -2.05 -8.96 -1.07
CA TYR A 99 -1.82 -7.85 -2.00
C TYR A 99 -3.12 -7.39 -2.63
N LEU A 100 -3.19 -6.13 -3.06
CA LEU A 100 -4.36 -5.56 -3.73
C LEU A 100 -4.88 -6.50 -4.81
N SER A 101 -6.15 -6.83 -4.70
CA SER A 101 -6.85 -7.79 -5.53
C SER A 101 -8.18 -7.22 -6.00
N LEU A 102 -8.52 -7.46 -7.24
CA LEU A 102 -9.74 -7.01 -7.90
C LEU A 102 -10.63 -8.20 -8.22
N GLY A 103 -11.94 -8.04 -8.11
CA GLY A 103 -12.93 -9.03 -8.49
C GLY A 103 -13.88 -9.46 -7.39
N THR A 104 -14.58 -10.56 -7.63
CA THR A 104 -15.55 -11.17 -6.70
C THR A 104 -14.84 -12.16 -5.77
N ASP A 105 -15.55 -12.71 -4.77
CA ASP A 105 -14.99 -13.78 -3.94
C ASP A 105 -14.73 -15.09 -4.71
N ALA A 106 -15.47 -15.31 -5.79
CA ALA A 106 -15.36 -16.51 -6.61
C ALA A 106 -14.32 -16.38 -7.73
N ASP A 107 -14.11 -15.16 -8.25
CA ASP A 107 -13.16 -14.87 -9.34
C ASP A 107 -12.52 -13.50 -9.12
N TRP A 108 -11.29 -13.51 -8.63
CA TRP A 108 -10.48 -12.33 -8.32
C TRP A 108 -9.03 -12.55 -8.74
N CYS A 109 -8.29 -11.46 -8.86
CA CYS A 109 -6.87 -11.50 -9.18
C CYS A 109 -6.11 -10.44 -8.42
N ARG A 110 -4.86 -10.74 -8.01
CA ARG A 110 -3.90 -9.73 -7.57
C ARG A 110 -3.55 -8.84 -8.74
N VAL A 111 -3.63 -7.54 -8.54
CA VAL A 111 -3.37 -6.54 -9.59
C VAL A 111 -2.09 -5.77 -9.29
N PRO A 112 -1.02 -5.97 -10.07
CA PRO A 112 0.12 -5.07 -10.07
C PRO A 112 -0.30 -3.69 -10.58
N LEU A 113 0.10 -2.62 -9.87
CA LEU A 113 -0.27 -1.24 -10.19
C LEU A 113 0.97 -0.35 -10.16
N THR A 114 0.91 0.78 -10.87
CA THR A 114 1.90 1.84 -10.71
C THR A 114 1.82 2.44 -9.31
N PRO A 115 2.90 3.06 -8.81
CA PRO A 115 2.87 3.77 -7.53
C PRO A 115 1.84 4.89 -7.49
N MET A 116 1.53 5.54 -8.62
CA MET A 116 0.50 6.58 -8.70
C MET A 116 -0.89 6.00 -8.44
N ALA A 117 -1.24 4.89 -9.07
CA ALA A 117 -2.52 4.20 -8.86
C ALA A 117 -2.62 3.63 -7.44
N ALA A 118 -1.56 2.97 -6.96
CA ALA A 118 -1.48 2.44 -5.61
C ALA A 118 -1.67 3.53 -4.55
N GLN A 119 -1.02 4.68 -4.73
CA GLN A 119 -1.14 5.82 -3.80
C GLN A 119 -2.53 6.43 -3.80
N ARG A 120 -3.18 6.59 -4.98
CA ARG A 120 -4.58 7.08 -5.05
C ARG A 120 -5.54 6.20 -4.25
N ILE A 121 -5.37 4.89 -4.35
CA ILE A 121 -6.18 3.93 -3.59
C ILE A 121 -5.86 4.03 -2.09
N ALA A 122 -4.58 4.08 -1.74
CA ALA A 122 -4.14 4.22 -0.35
C ALA A 122 -4.71 5.51 0.28
N ASP A 123 -4.61 6.64 -0.40
CA ASP A 123 -5.15 7.93 0.07
C ASP A 123 -6.68 7.87 0.28
N ALA A 124 -7.40 7.29 -0.69
CA ALA A 124 -8.86 7.19 -0.61
C ALA A 124 -9.33 6.28 0.54
N TRP A 125 -8.54 5.29 0.93
CA TRP A 125 -8.88 4.33 1.99
C TRP A 125 -8.17 4.63 3.32
N HIS A 126 -7.60 5.81 3.50
CA HIS A 126 -6.82 6.20 4.69
C HIS A 126 -5.71 5.19 5.03
N CYS A 127 -5.03 4.72 4.00
CA CYS A 127 -3.91 3.79 4.06
C CYS A 127 -2.61 4.43 3.59
N PHE A 128 -1.51 3.71 3.74
CA PHE A 128 -0.23 4.04 3.12
C PHE A 128 0.47 2.77 2.62
N LEU A 129 1.54 2.94 1.87
CA LEU A 129 2.38 1.85 1.37
C LEU A 129 3.46 1.51 2.40
N PRO A 130 3.86 0.24 2.55
CA PRO A 130 4.84 -0.17 3.54
C PRO A 130 6.21 0.44 3.27
N THR A 131 7.06 0.46 4.27
CA THR A 131 8.50 0.65 4.14
C THR A 131 9.21 -0.70 4.01
N ARG A 132 10.50 -0.71 3.68
CA ARG A 132 11.32 -1.94 3.64
C ARG A 132 11.24 -2.73 4.95
N LYS A 133 11.44 -2.08 6.10
CA LYS A 133 11.35 -2.70 7.42
C LYS A 133 10.00 -3.37 7.65
N MET A 134 8.91 -2.68 7.28
CA MET A 134 7.57 -3.23 7.42
C MET A 134 7.35 -4.46 6.55
N VAL A 135 7.92 -4.51 5.33
CA VAL A 135 7.85 -5.70 4.47
C VAL A 135 8.54 -6.91 5.14
N ASP A 136 9.69 -6.69 5.77
CA ASP A 136 10.39 -7.76 6.51
C ASP A 136 9.57 -8.22 7.73
N GLU A 137 8.98 -7.31 8.51
CA GLU A 137 8.11 -7.64 9.65
C GLU A 137 6.83 -8.37 9.20
N ILE A 138 6.21 -7.95 8.10
CA ILE A 138 5.06 -8.62 7.49
C ILE A 138 5.43 -10.04 7.08
N TYR A 139 6.58 -10.23 6.43
CA TYR A 139 7.06 -11.55 6.06
C TYR A 139 7.31 -12.42 7.28
N ALA A 140 7.96 -11.88 8.32
CA ALA A 140 8.21 -12.62 9.57
C ALA A 140 6.89 -13.11 10.21
N ALA A 141 5.86 -12.25 10.25
CA ALA A 141 4.55 -12.52 10.83
C ALA A 141 3.63 -13.39 9.95
N ALA A 142 3.95 -13.55 8.67
CA ALA A 142 3.09 -14.25 7.73
C ALA A 142 2.91 -15.73 8.09
N LYS A 143 1.64 -16.18 8.11
CA LYS A 143 1.27 -17.58 8.31
C LYS A 143 1.41 -18.40 7.02
N VAL A 144 1.19 -17.76 5.87
CA VAL A 144 1.28 -18.39 4.55
C VAL A 144 2.47 -17.78 3.81
N LYS A 145 3.59 -18.50 3.84
CA LYS A 145 4.81 -18.15 3.11
C LYS A 145 4.89 -19.01 1.86
N LEU A 146 4.99 -18.38 0.70
CA LEU A 146 5.03 -19.06 -0.59
C LEU A 146 6.32 -18.72 -1.31
N GLU A 147 6.80 -19.66 -2.12
CA GLU A 147 8.05 -19.49 -2.85
C GLU A 147 7.88 -18.51 -4.02
N PRO A 148 8.78 -17.55 -4.22
CA PRO A 148 8.81 -16.72 -5.41
C PRO A 148 8.94 -17.55 -6.69
N VAL A 149 8.16 -17.21 -7.72
CA VAL A 149 8.21 -17.85 -9.03
C VAL A 149 8.63 -16.85 -10.11
N PRO A 150 9.92 -16.79 -10.48
CA PRO A 150 10.39 -15.92 -11.55
C PRO A 150 9.82 -16.36 -12.91
N MET A 151 9.32 -15.39 -13.69
CA MET A 151 8.91 -15.54 -15.08
C MET A 151 9.77 -14.63 -15.95
N TYR A 152 10.29 -15.15 -17.05
CA TYR A 152 11.33 -14.44 -17.81
C TYR A 152 10.80 -13.76 -19.08
N ALA A 153 9.71 -14.25 -19.65
CA ALA A 153 9.12 -13.71 -20.87
C ALA A 153 7.91 -12.82 -20.58
N PHE A 154 7.73 -11.77 -21.39
CA PHE A 154 6.55 -10.88 -21.39
C PHE A 154 6.15 -10.39 -19.99
N ARG A 155 7.11 -9.95 -19.21
CA ARG A 155 6.97 -9.70 -17.77
C ARG A 155 5.89 -8.65 -17.43
N ASP A 156 5.71 -7.64 -18.26
CA ASP A 156 4.75 -6.53 -18.13
C ASP A 156 3.41 -6.81 -18.82
N SER A 157 3.27 -7.99 -19.42
CA SER A 157 2.03 -8.42 -20.06
C SER A 157 0.94 -8.76 -19.03
N PRO A 158 -0.31 -8.32 -19.23
CA PRO A 158 -1.44 -8.75 -18.39
C PRO A 158 -1.64 -10.26 -18.35
N VAL A 159 -1.33 -10.96 -19.45
CA VAL A 159 -1.39 -12.43 -19.50
C VAL A 159 -0.41 -13.04 -18.49
N THR A 160 0.83 -12.57 -18.46
CA THR A 160 1.84 -13.03 -17.49
C THR A 160 1.45 -12.69 -16.06
N MET A 161 0.87 -11.50 -15.82
CA MET A 161 0.37 -11.10 -14.49
C MET A 161 -0.74 -12.04 -14.02
N PHE A 162 -1.68 -12.40 -14.89
CA PHE A 162 -2.76 -13.34 -14.58
C PHE A 162 -2.23 -14.76 -14.34
N GLN A 163 -1.35 -15.25 -15.19
CA GLN A 163 -0.71 -16.57 -15.01
C GLN A 163 0.04 -16.65 -13.68
N HIS A 164 0.77 -15.59 -13.31
CA HIS A 164 1.47 -15.54 -12.02
C HIS A 164 0.50 -15.58 -10.84
N HIS A 165 -0.66 -14.91 -10.94
CA HIS A 165 -1.72 -15.02 -9.93
C HIS A 165 -2.20 -16.47 -9.79
N LEU A 166 -2.45 -17.20 -10.90
CA LEU A 166 -2.88 -18.60 -10.86
C LEU A 166 -1.81 -19.52 -10.25
N ILE A 167 -0.53 -19.29 -10.56
CA ILE A 167 0.59 -20.04 -9.96
C ILE A 167 0.62 -19.83 -8.44
N ILE A 168 0.43 -18.58 -7.98
CA ILE A 168 0.36 -18.26 -6.55
C ILE A 168 -0.81 -18.99 -5.88
N GLU A 169 -2.00 -18.98 -6.49
CA GLU A 169 -3.16 -19.71 -5.95
C GLU A 169 -2.94 -21.23 -5.94
N GLY A 170 -2.26 -21.76 -6.93
CA GLY A 170 -1.83 -23.17 -6.96
C GLY A 170 -0.89 -23.54 -5.81
N GLN A 171 0.04 -22.64 -5.44
CA GLN A 171 0.89 -22.83 -4.25
C GLN A 171 0.11 -22.64 -2.95
N ARG A 172 -0.78 -21.64 -2.91
CA ARG A 172 -1.56 -21.31 -1.73
C ARG A 172 -2.49 -22.44 -1.29
N LYS A 173 -3.05 -23.21 -2.22
CA LYS A 173 -3.93 -24.37 -1.95
C LYS A 173 -5.04 -24.06 -0.93
N GLY A 174 -5.66 -22.90 -1.05
CA GLY A 174 -6.75 -22.48 -0.16
C GLY A 174 -6.34 -22.07 1.26
N GLN A 175 -5.05 -22.06 1.61
CA GLN A 175 -4.58 -21.59 2.91
C GLN A 175 -5.01 -20.15 3.16
N LYS A 176 -5.44 -19.85 4.39
CA LYS A 176 -5.94 -18.54 4.83
C LYS A 176 -4.98 -17.88 5.82
N GLY A 177 -4.98 -16.56 5.83
CA GLY A 177 -4.18 -15.75 6.74
C GLY A 177 -3.30 -14.74 5.98
N LEU A 178 -2.35 -14.15 6.70
CA LEU A 178 -1.38 -13.24 6.10
C LEU A 178 -0.48 -14.00 5.14
N ILE A 179 -0.50 -13.59 3.87
CA ILE A 179 0.32 -14.16 2.80
C ILE A 179 1.50 -13.22 2.56
N ALA A 180 2.72 -13.76 2.41
CA ALA A 180 3.90 -12.98 2.05
C ALA A 180 4.91 -13.81 1.23
N GLY A 181 5.92 -13.13 0.69
CA GLY A 181 7.03 -13.71 -0.06
C GLY A 181 6.87 -13.73 -1.58
N ILE A 182 5.66 -13.64 -2.09
CA ILE A 182 5.29 -13.90 -3.50
C ILE A 182 5.39 -12.70 -4.43
N LYS A 183 5.63 -11.50 -3.92
CA LYS A 183 5.72 -10.27 -4.70
C LYS A 183 6.88 -9.40 -4.23
N LYS A 184 7.33 -8.53 -5.12
CA LYS A 184 8.11 -7.35 -4.78
C LYS A 184 7.14 -6.29 -4.33
N ASP A 185 7.21 -5.94 -3.05
CA ASP A 185 6.34 -4.93 -2.49
C ASP A 185 6.75 -3.54 -3.01
N LEU A 186 5.79 -2.76 -3.47
CA LEU A 186 5.96 -1.33 -3.69
C LEU A 186 6.10 -0.65 -2.32
N VAL A 187 7.21 0.08 -2.11
CA VAL A 187 7.54 0.62 -0.79
C VAL A 187 7.76 2.14 -0.81
N LEU A 188 7.52 2.78 0.34
CA LEU A 188 7.96 4.15 0.59
C LEU A 188 9.44 4.12 1.00
N SER A 189 10.28 4.83 0.27
CA SER A 189 11.71 4.92 0.57
C SER A 189 12.32 6.23 0.07
N PRO A 190 13.21 6.86 0.84
CA PRO A 190 13.95 8.05 0.42
C PRO A 190 14.84 7.81 -0.81
N ILE A 191 15.13 6.58 -1.18
CA ILE A 191 15.89 6.26 -2.41
C ILE A 191 15.20 6.80 -3.67
N VAL A 192 13.86 6.97 -3.63
CA VAL A 192 13.09 7.53 -4.75
C VAL A 192 13.32 9.03 -4.88
N ILE A 193 13.19 9.78 -3.78
CA ILE A 193 13.35 11.25 -3.79
C ILE A 193 14.80 11.67 -3.93
N ASN A 194 15.74 10.84 -3.54
CA ASN A 194 17.19 11.07 -3.66
C ASN A 194 17.77 10.50 -4.96
N HIS A 195 16.93 9.90 -5.83
CA HIS A 195 17.42 9.31 -7.07
C HIS A 195 17.80 10.40 -8.08
N VAL A 196 18.95 10.23 -8.75
CA VAL A 196 19.45 11.19 -9.76
C VAL A 196 18.53 11.37 -10.98
N ARG A 197 17.67 10.40 -11.25
CA ARG A 197 16.67 10.45 -12.32
C ARG A 197 15.28 10.57 -11.71
N PRO A 198 14.39 11.44 -12.23
CA PRO A 198 13.02 11.59 -11.72
C PRO A 198 12.16 10.38 -12.04
N ASN A 199 10.93 10.40 -11.53
CA ASN A 199 9.88 9.43 -11.84
C ASN A 199 10.32 7.99 -11.57
N ARG A 200 10.70 7.69 -10.33
CA ARG A 200 11.11 6.35 -9.90
C ARG A 200 10.10 5.74 -8.95
N GLU A 201 10.12 4.42 -8.89
CA GLU A 201 9.47 3.64 -7.86
C GLU A 201 10.50 2.88 -7.03
N ALA A 202 10.15 2.55 -5.80
CA ALA A 202 10.95 1.67 -4.97
C ALA A 202 10.22 0.35 -4.76
N ILE A 203 10.93 -0.75 -5.00
CA ILE A 203 10.45 -2.11 -4.79
C ILE A 203 11.41 -2.86 -3.87
N TYR A 204 10.85 -3.77 -3.06
CA TYR A 204 11.61 -4.59 -2.12
C TYR A 204 10.93 -5.92 -1.82
N GLY A 205 11.72 -6.93 -1.41
CA GLY A 205 11.22 -8.15 -0.83
C GLY A 205 11.30 -9.36 -1.77
N TRP A 206 10.17 -9.99 -2.08
CA TRP A 206 10.13 -11.24 -2.83
C TRP A 206 10.95 -12.32 -2.11
N HIS A 207 10.56 -12.61 -0.87
CA HIS A 207 11.32 -13.44 0.06
C HIS A 207 11.21 -14.92 -0.27
N ARG A 208 12.34 -15.60 -0.27
CA ARG A 208 12.40 -17.08 -0.26
C ARG A 208 11.93 -17.61 1.09
N LEU A 209 11.59 -18.89 1.13
CA LEU A 209 11.13 -19.54 2.37
C LEU A 209 12.16 -19.50 3.52
N ASN A 210 13.45 -19.33 3.22
CA ASN A 210 14.50 -19.11 4.21
C ASN A 210 14.55 -17.67 4.77
N GLY A 211 13.63 -16.80 4.37
CA GLY A 211 13.54 -15.41 4.82
C GLY A 211 14.41 -14.41 4.05
N LYS A 212 15.19 -14.85 3.08
CA LYS A 212 16.04 -13.95 2.31
C LYS A 212 15.24 -13.25 1.21
N ALA A 213 15.19 -11.92 1.22
CA ALA A 213 14.68 -11.12 0.12
C ALA A 213 15.58 -11.30 -1.12
N ILE A 214 15.02 -11.74 -2.24
CA ILE A 214 15.74 -11.86 -3.51
C ILE A 214 15.68 -10.56 -4.32
N GLN A 215 14.76 -9.65 -3.99
CA GLN A 215 14.73 -8.30 -4.52
C GLN A 215 15.24 -7.35 -3.42
N PRO A 216 16.49 -6.87 -3.50
CA PRO A 216 16.96 -5.80 -2.62
C PRO A 216 16.18 -4.52 -2.88
N LEU A 217 16.25 -3.56 -1.95
CA LEU A 217 15.67 -2.24 -2.17
C LEU A 217 16.25 -1.63 -3.45
N TYR A 218 15.36 -1.27 -4.37
CA TYR A 218 15.74 -0.86 -5.72
C TYR A 218 14.80 0.22 -6.26
N ALA A 219 15.37 1.28 -6.83
CA ALA A 219 14.62 2.40 -7.43
C ALA A 219 15.04 2.67 -8.89
N GLY A 220 15.55 1.67 -9.60
CA GLY A 220 15.97 1.83 -11.00
C GLY A 220 14.83 1.83 -12.01
N HIS A 221 13.64 1.33 -11.65
CA HIS A 221 12.47 1.37 -12.54
C HIS A 221 11.86 2.77 -12.58
N VAL A 222 11.35 3.14 -13.75
CA VAL A 222 10.46 4.30 -13.88
C VAL A 222 9.11 3.98 -13.23
N ASN A 223 8.45 4.99 -12.66
CA ASN A 223 7.20 4.80 -11.91
C ASN A 223 5.99 4.39 -12.77
N TRP A 224 6.15 4.28 -14.07
CA TRP A 224 5.16 3.68 -14.98
C TRP A 224 5.55 2.27 -15.49
N TYR A 225 6.63 1.67 -14.98
CA TYR A 225 6.93 0.28 -15.25
C TYR A 225 6.24 -0.60 -14.20
N VAL A 226 5.48 -1.58 -14.67
CA VAL A 226 4.79 -2.54 -13.81
C VAL A 226 4.91 -3.92 -14.43
N ASP A 227 5.39 -4.88 -13.66
CA ASP A 227 5.46 -6.28 -14.10
C ASP A 227 4.69 -7.22 -13.14
N TYR A 228 4.60 -8.48 -13.55
CA TYR A 228 3.88 -9.54 -12.82
C TYR A 228 4.36 -9.72 -11.37
N SER A 229 5.60 -9.38 -11.07
CA SER A 229 6.19 -9.59 -9.75
C SER A 229 5.91 -8.44 -8.77
N HIS A 230 5.43 -7.28 -9.24
CA HIS A 230 5.07 -6.16 -8.37
C HIS A 230 3.82 -6.48 -7.55
N GLY A 231 3.78 -6.01 -6.32
CA GLY A 231 2.65 -6.15 -5.41
C GLY A 231 2.40 -4.88 -4.62
N VAL A 232 1.12 -4.56 -4.45
CA VAL A 232 0.69 -3.43 -3.61
C VAL A 232 0.06 -4.00 -2.36
N ARG A 233 0.68 -3.76 -1.21
CA ARG A 233 0.10 -4.05 0.10
C ARG A 233 -0.28 -2.75 0.78
N LEU A 234 -1.45 -2.70 1.39
CA LEU A 234 -1.90 -1.53 2.12
C LEU A 234 -1.68 -1.69 3.62
N VAL A 235 -1.23 -0.61 4.23
CA VAL A 235 -1.09 -0.45 5.67
C VAL A 235 -2.10 0.60 6.14
N ASN A 236 -2.84 0.32 7.21
CA ASN A 236 -3.76 1.26 7.83
C ASN A 236 -3.00 2.51 8.28
N GLY A 237 -3.49 3.71 7.93
CA GLY A 237 -2.86 4.98 8.27
C GLY A 237 -2.77 5.26 9.77
N THR A 238 -3.52 4.52 10.60
CA THR A 238 -3.48 4.65 12.06
C THR A 238 -2.50 3.65 12.67
N ILE A 239 -1.48 4.15 13.32
CA ILE A 239 -0.48 3.37 14.08
C ILE A 239 -0.83 3.48 15.58
N ARG A 240 -0.71 2.40 16.34
CA ARG A 240 -0.82 2.44 17.80
C ARG A 240 0.57 2.44 18.42
N VAL A 241 0.95 3.54 19.06
CA VAL A 241 2.23 3.69 19.77
C VAL A 241 1.96 3.75 21.27
N ASN A 242 2.46 2.79 22.03
CA ASN A 242 2.18 2.63 23.48
C ASN A 242 0.66 2.74 23.79
N GLY A 243 -0.18 2.14 22.92
CA GLY A 243 -1.64 2.14 23.04
C GLY A 243 -2.35 3.37 22.46
N LYS A 244 -1.66 4.48 22.22
CA LYS A 244 -2.23 5.70 21.62
C LYS A 244 -2.29 5.58 20.09
N LYS A 245 -3.38 6.03 19.48
CA LYS A 245 -3.52 6.16 18.03
C LYS A 245 -2.75 7.39 17.55
N MET A 246 -1.97 7.22 16.49
CA MET A 246 -1.22 8.27 15.79
C MET A 246 -1.37 8.09 14.29
N ASP A 247 -1.34 9.17 13.53
CA ASP A 247 -1.23 9.08 12.07
C ASP A 247 0.18 8.59 11.69
N TYR A 248 0.30 7.76 10.66
CA TYR A 248 1.59 7.23 10.21
C TYR A 248 2.57 8.34 9.83
N ARG A 249 2.08 9.50 9.35
CA ARG A 249 2.92 10.64 8.98
C ARG A 249 3.55 11.27 10.22
N GLU A 250 2.80 11.40 11.31
CA GLU A 250 3.32 11.86 12.60
C GLU A 250 4.43 10.93 13.09
N VAL A 251 4.20 9.62 13.01
CA VAL A 251 5.20 8.61 13.41
C VAL A 251 6.45 8.68 12.53
N LEU A 252 6.31 8.80 11.21
CA LEU A 252 7.46 8.89 10.29
C LEU A 252 8.21 10.23 10.39
N GLN A 253 7.55 11.31 10.78
CA GLN A 253 8.19 12.64 10.95
C GLN A 253 8.91 12.78 12.28
N ASP A 254 8.52 12.03 13.31
CA ASP A 254 9.22 12.00 14.60
C ASP A 254 10.55 11.25 14.48
N THR A 255 11.65 11.86 14.92
CA THR A 255 13.01 11.31 14.77
C THR A 255 13.26 10.02 15.55
N LEU A 256 12.53 9.80 16.66
CA LEU A 256 12.61 8.58 17.44
C LEU A 256 11.59 7.55 16.95
N LEU A 257 10.31 7.94 16.83
CA LEU A 257 9.22 7.03 16.52
C LEU A 257 9.30 6.46 15.10
N ARG A 258 9.90 7.19 14.14
CA ARG A 258 10.11 6.66 12.77
C ARG A 258 10.80 5.30 12.75
N LYS A 259 11.67 5.03 13.71
CA LYS A 259 12.39 3.76 13.84
C LYS A 259 11.46 2.55 14.06
N LEU A 260 10.21 2.79 14.50
CA LEU A 260 9.17 1.76 14.54
C LEU A 260 8.76 1.29 13.14
N LEU A 261 8.80 2.17 12.15
CA LEU A 261 8.30 1.89 10.80
C LEU A 261 9.40 1.79 9.74
N THR A 262 10.58 2.39 9.97
CA THR A 262 11.69 2.38 8.99
C THR A 262 13.05 2.42 9.67
N GLU A 263 14.05 1.82 9.01
CA GLU A 263 15.47 1.93 9.38
C GLU A 263 16.19 3.00 8.55
N GLU A 264 15.51 3.57 7.56
CA GLU A 264 16.09 4.57 6.67
C GLU A 264 16.18 5.93 7.37
N THR A 265 17.19 6.70 7.00
CA THR A 265 17.52 8.01 7.61
C THR A 265 17.34 9.15 6.60
N GLY A 266 17.47 10.39 7.09
CA GLY A 266 17.31 11.60 6.27
C GLY A 266 15.86 11.99 6.07
N THR A 267 15.58 12.65 4.95
CA THR A 267 14.23 13.06 4.55
C THR A 267 13.45 11.84 4.09
N LEU A 268 12.38 11.49 4.79
CA LEU A 268 11.56 10.34 4.46
C LEU A 268 10.51 10.68 3.40
N MET A 269 10.26 9.71 2.53
CA MET A 269 9.15 9.75 1.60
C MET A 269 7.87 9.30 2.33
N LEU A 270 6.87 10.18 2.41
CA LEU A 270 5.60 9.87 3.09
C LEU A 270 4.53 9.32 2.13
N ARG A 271 4.65 9.62 0.85
CA ARG A 271 3.73 9.18 -0.22
C ARG A 271 4.35 9.38 -1.59
N TYR A 272 3.84 8.67 -2.59
CA TYR A 272 4.15 8.93 -3.99
C TYR A 272 3.38 10.14 -4.53
N ASP A 273 3.99 10.84 -5.49
CA ASP A 273 3.29 11.86 -6.28
C ASP A 273 2.32 11.19 -7.25
N THR A 274 1.04 11.53 -7.14
CA THR A 274 -0.01 10.97 -7.98
C THR A 274 -0.28 11.77 -9.25
N SER A 275 0.39 12.92 -9.41
CA SER A 275 0.24 13.80 -10.58
C SER A 275 1.17 13.41 -11.74
N ALA A 276 2.18 12.56 -11.48
CA ALA A 276 3.12 12.15 -12.51
C ALA A 276 2.40 11.49 -13.70
N PRO A 277 2.63 11.96 -14.94
CA PRO A 277 1.97 11.42 -16.11
C PRO A 277 2.50 10.02 -16.43
N ILE A 278 1.61 9.11 -16.82
CA ILE A 278 1.99 7.86 -17.48
C ILE A 278 2.12 8.15 -18.97
N PRO A 279 3.28 7.91 -19.60
CA PRO A 279 3.44 8.11 -21.02
C PRO A 279 2.41 7.31 -21.83
N ARG A 280 1.89 7.92 -22.89
CA ARG A 280 1.00 7.24 -23.83
C ARG A 280 1.89 6.63 -24.91
N TYR A 281 2.10 5.33 -24.85
CA TYR A 281 2.74 4.55 -25.90
C TYR A 281 1.71 3.65 -26.56
#